data_35964311370239c9ddd05ea7e0c67503
#
_entry.id   35964311370239c9ddd05ea7e0c67503
#
_cell.length_a   1.000
_cell.length_b   1.000
_cell.length_c   1.000
_cell.angle_alpha   90.00
_cell.angle_beta   90.00
_cell.angle_gamma   90.00
#
_symmetry.space_group_name_H-M   'P 1'
#
loop_
_entity.id
_entity.type
_entity.pdbx_description
1 polymer ?
#
loop_
_entity_poly.entity_id
_entity_poly.type
_entity_poly.pdbx_seq_one_letter_code
_entity_poly.pdbx_strand_id
1 'polypeptide(L)'
;DEGKHVDTTVCAFLSQMLNDLGFGLQVDGCAICNDTKVTSFSIGDGGFLCQHHMLAHRTSIWDPLDLKRFRLINKAGMKHFDILSESTQATSRDVMELVGVVRMHTGAPLRSYDLYKKI
;
A
#
# COMPACT_ATOMS: atom_id res chain seq x y z
N ASP A 1 17.63 -12.66 -4.65
CA ASP A 1 17.29 -13.11 -3.31
C ASP A 1 15.78 -13.31 -3.19
N GLU A 2 15.41 -14.54 -2.91
CA GLU A 2 14.01 -14.95 -2.84
C GLU A 2 13.21 -14.19 -1.77
N GLY A 3 13.82 -13.87 -0.63
CA GLY A 3 13.17 -13.17 0.46
C GLY A 3 12.69 -11.77 0.07
N LYS A 4 13.41 -11.09 -0.80
CA LYS A 4 13.04 -9.74 -1.25
C LYS A 4 11.85 -9.76 -2.21
N HIS A 5 11.75 -10.79 -3.05
CA HIS A 5 10.64 -10.91 -3.98
C HIS A 5 9.34 -11.30 -3.29
N VAL A 6 9.42 -11.98 -2.14
CA VAL A 6 8.24 -12.40 -1.41
C VAL A 6 7.43 -11.18 -0.92
N ASP A 7 8.09 -10.19 -0.32
CA ASP A 7 7.39 -8.99 0.15
C ASP A 7 6.73 -8.24 -1.02
N THR A 8 7.42 -8.12 -2.14
CA THR A 8 6.87 -7.47 -3.34
C THR A 8 5.66 -8.26 -3.86
N THR A 9 5.74 -9.57 -3.90
CA THR A 9 4.65 -10.44 -4.34
C THR A 9 3.43 -10.30 -3.42
N VAL A 10 3.64 -10.30 -2.11
CA VAL A 10 2.56 -10.13 -1.14
C VAL A 10 1.88 -8.77 -1.34
N CYS A 11 2.65 -7.70 -1.48
CA CYS A 11 2.10 -6.37 -1.69
C CYS A 11 1.30 -6.28 -2.99
N ALA A 12 1.83 -6.85 -4.09
CA ALA A 12 1.13 -6.85 -5.37
C ALA A 12 -0.19 -7.62 -5.28
N PHE A 13 -0.18 -8.77 -4.60
CA PHE A 13 -1.38 -9.58 -4.38
C PHE A 13 -2.42 -8.81 -3.59
N LEU A 14 -2.02 -8.18 -2.47
CA LEU A 14 -2.94 -7.44 -1.62
C LEU A 14 -3.53 -6.23 -2.33
N SER A 15 -2.72 -5.48 -3.07
CA SER A 15 -3.21 -4.31 -3.80
C SER A 15 -4.19 -4.72 -4.91
N GLN A 16 -3.92 -5.83 -5.61
CA GLN A 16 -4.82 -6.35 -6.62
C GLN A 16 -6.14 -6.81 -5.98
N MET A 17 -6.07 -7.50 -4.85
CA MET A 17 -7.26 -7.94 -4.13
C MET A 17 -8.13 -6.77 -3.71
N LEU A 18 -7.53 -5.70 -3.17
CA LEU A 18 -8.27 -4.50 -2.79
C LEU A 18 -8.94 -3.85 -3.98
N ASN A 19 -8.26 -3.75 -5.12
CA ASN A 19 -8.84 -3.21 -6.33
C ASN A 19 -10.02 -4.05 -6.82
N ASP A 20 -9.88 -5.35 -6.80
CA ASP A 20 -10.93 -6.28 -7.25
C ASP A 20 -12.17 -6.22 -6.35
N LEU A 21 -11.96 -5.97 -5.05
CA LEU A 21 -13.05 -5.83 -4.08
C LEU A 21 -13.68 -4.43 -4.08
N GLY A 22 -13.12 -3.49 -4.84
CA GLY A 22 -13.63 -2.12 -4.90
C GLY A 22 -13.08 -1.20 -3.81
N PHE A 23 -12.04 -1.62 -3.09
CA PHE A 23 -11.41 -0.85 -2.02
C PHE A 23 -10.00 -0.35 -2.38
N GLY A 24 -9.75 -0.14 -3.68
CA GLY A 24 -8.46 0.37 -4.14
C GLY A 24 -8.06 1.66 -3.43
N LEU A 25 -6.77 1.78 -3.10
CA LEU A 25 -6.26 2.92 -2.37
C LEU A 25 -6.08 4.13 -3.27
N GLN A 26 -6.32 5.33 -2.71
CA GLN A 26 -6.04 6.58 -3.40
C GLN A 26 -4.55 6.91 -3.26
N VAL A 27 -3.81 6.76 -4.35
CA VAL A 27 -2.36 6.98 -4.36
C VAL A 27 -1.92 8.04 -5.37
N ASP A 28 -2.87 8.72 -6.02
CA ASP A 28 -2.57 9.77 -6.98
C ASP A 28 -2.68 11.18 -6.38
N GLY A 29 -3.14 11.25 -5.13
CA GLY A 29 -3.28 12.51 -4.41
C GLY A 29 -3.85 12.25 -3.03
N CYS A 30 -4.16 13.32 -2.31
CA CYS A 30 -4.77 13.22 -0.99
C CYS A 30 -6.15 12.57 -1.08
N ALA A 31 -6.41 11.59 -0.23
CA ALA A 31 -7.70 10.88 -0.21
C ALA A 31 -8.87 11.81 0.14
N ILE A 32 -8.61 12.95 0.73
CA ILE A 32 -9.65 13.89 1.19
C ILE A 32 -9.84 15.05 0.21
N CYS A 33 -8.76 15.70 -0.22
CA CYS A 33 -8.84 16.92 -1.03
C CYS A 33 -8.21 16.81 -2.43
N ASN A 34 -7.65 15.65 -2.77
CA ASN A 34 -7.01 15.38 -4.07
C ASN A 34 -5.74 16.19 -4.35
N ASP A 35 -5.18 16.88 -3.36
CA ASP A 35 -3.90 17.57 -3.51
C ASP A 35 -2.82 16.55 -3.90
N THR A 36 -2.06 16.85 -4.96
CA THR A 36 -1.02 15.95 -5.44
C THR A 36 0.23 15.94 -4.57
N LYS A 37 0.38 16.92 -3.70
CA LYS A 37 1.50 16.99 -2.76
C LYS A 37 1.15 16.22 -1.48
N VAL A 38 1.48 14.93 -1.48
CA VAL A 38 1.18 14.07 -0.34
C VAL A 38 2.41 13.87 0.52
N THR A 39 2.20 13.66 1.82
CA THR A 39 3.28 13.52 2.81
C THR A 39 3.14 12.30 3.70
N SER A 40 1.99 11.61 3.69
CA SER A 40 1.79 10.42 4.53
C SER A 40 0.75 9.49 3.91
N PHE A 41 0.56 8.35 4.56
CA PHE A 41 -0.46 7.37 4.21
C PHE A 41 -1.34 7.10 5.42
N SER A 42 -2.65 7.01 5.19
CA SER A 42 -3.63 6.72 6.25
C SER A 42 -4.46 5.50 5.88
N ILE A 43 -4.39 4.47 6.72
CA ILE A 43 -5.24 3.29 6.58
C ILE A 43 -6.71 3.68 6.70
N GLY A 44 -7.04 4.50 7.70
CA GLY A 44 -8.42 4.90 7.97
C GLY A 44 -9.04 5.71 6.85
N ASP A 45 -8.25 6.50 6.13
CA ASP A 45 -8.74 7.33 5.02
C ASP A 45 -8.60 6.63 3.66
N GLY A 46 -7.96 5.47 3.63
CA GLY A 46 -7.84 4.67 2.42
C GLY A 46 -6.89 5.22 1.38
N GLY A 47 -5.87 5.97 1.78
CA GLY A 47 -4.92 6.52 0.83
C GLY A 47 -3.94 7.52 1.42
N PHE A 48 -3.27 8.22 0.53
CA PHE A 48 -2.31 9.27 0.92
C PHE A 48 -3.01 10.49 1.47
N LEU A 49 -2.30 11.25 2.30
CA LEU A 49 -2.76 12.53 2.84
C LEU A 49 -1.74 13.63 2.54
N CYS A 50 -2.25 14.83 2.23
CA CYS A 50 -1.43 16.03 2.16
C CYS A 50 -1.02 16.47 3.57
N GLN A 51 -0.11 17.45 3.66
CA GLN A 51 0.37 17.93 4.96
C GLN A 51 -0.77 18.41 5.86
N HIS A 52 -1.73 19.14 5.32
CA HIS A 52 -2.86 19.64 6.08
C HIS A 52 -3.66 18.51 6.72
N HIS A 53 -4.04 17.50 5.94
CA HIS A 53 -4.83 16.39 6.44
C HIS A 53 -4.01 15.40 7.26
N MET A 54 -2.71 15.28 6.96
CA MET A 54 -1.79 14.51 7.79
C MET A 54 -1.78 15.03 9.23
N LEU A 55 -1.67 16.35 9.39
CA LEU A 55 -1.68 16.97 10.72
C LEU A 55 -3.04 16.84 11.39
N ALA A 56 -4.12 17.09 10.63
CA ALA A 56 -5.50 16.97 11.14
C ALA A 56 -5.84 15.57 11.64
N HIS A 57 -5.35 14.54 10.95
CA HIS A 57 -5.62 13.13 11.27
C HIS A 57 -4.52 12.49 12.10
N ARG A 58 -3.48 13.25 12.47
CA ARG A 58 -2.38 12.80 13.33
C ARG A 58 -1.65 11.58 12.80
N THR A 59 -1.45 11.52 11.47
CA THR A 59 -0.65 10.48 10.85
C THR A 59 0.82 10.89 10.80
N SER A 60 1.71 9.90 10.74
CA SER A 60 3.14 10.14 10.68
C SER A 60 3.58 10.49 9.25
N ILE A 61 4.56 11.37 9.15
CA ILE A 61 5.16 11.71 7.86
C ILE A 61 5.91 10.50 7.28
N TRP A 62 5.83 10.33 5.97
CA TRP A 62 6.55 9.31 5.23
C TRP A 62 7.69 9.93 4.43
N ASP A 63 8.76 9.18 4.25
CA ASP A 63 9.84 9.56 3.33
C ASP A 63 9.28 9.59 1.89
N PRO A 64 9.67 10.59 1.07
CA PRO A 64 9.20 10.65 -0.32
C PRO A 64 9.49 9.39 -1.14
N LEU A 65 10.58 8.69 -0.87
CA LEU A 65 10.89 7.44 -1.55
C LEU A 65 9.92 6.33 -1.16
N ASP A 66 9.49 6.31 0.10
CA ASP A 66 8.49 5.35 0.57
C ASP A 66 7.13 5.61 -0.10
N LEU A 67 6.75 6.87 -0.23
CA LEU A 67 5.51 7.24 -0.92
C LEU A 67 5.53 6.81 -2.39
N LYS A 68 6.63 7.05 -3.09
CA LYS A 68 6.80 6.64 -4.48
C LYS A 68 6.72 5.13 -4.66
N ARG A 69 7.41 4.40 -3.79
CA ARG A 69 7.41 2.94 -3.82
C ARG A 69 6.01 2.40 -3.58
N PHE A 70 5.31 2.89 -2.57
CA PHE A 70 3.96 2.44 -2.23
C PHE A 70 2.97 2.76 -3.36
N ARG A 71 3.09 3.96 -3.95
CA ARG A 71 2.27 4.34 -5.11
C ARG A 71 2.48 3.37 -6.28
N LEU A 72 3.73 3.08 -6.59
CA LEU A 72 4.08 2.19 -7.70
C LEU A 72 3.51 0.79 -7.48
N ILE A 73 3.62 0.25 -6.26
CA ILE A 73 3.09 -1.06 -5.90
C ILE A 73 1.57 -1.09 -6.14
N ASN A 74 0.87 -0.08 -5.66
CA ASN A 74 -0.59 -0.05 -5.78
C ASN A 74 -1.09 0.19 -7.19
N LYS A 75 -0.34 0.92 -8.01
CA LYS A 75 -0.67 1.14 -9.41
C LYS A 75 -0.39 -0.10 -10.27
N ALA A 76 0.69 -0.80 -9.98
CA ALA A 76 1.09 -1.97 -10.76
C ALA A 76 0.23 -3.20 -10.46
N GLY A 77 0.00 -3.51 -9.20
CA GLY A 77 -0.71 -4.73 -8.80
C GLY A 77 -0.06 -5.98 -9.38
N MET A 78 -0.84 -7.04 -9.57
CA MET A 78 -0.34 -8.27 -10.16
C MET A 78 -0.21 -8.19 -11.68
N LYS A 79 -0.95 -7.29 -12.32
CA LYS A 79 -0.95 -7.18 -13.79
C LYS A 79 0.40 -6.75 -14.34
N HIS A 80 1.15 -5.96 -13.58
CA HIS A 80 2.45 -5.43 -13.98
C HIS A 80 3.54 -5.88 -13.04
N PHE A 81 3.37 -7.07 -12.47
CA PHE A 81 4.30 -7.59 -11.45
C PHE A 81 5.74 -7.71 -11.96
N ASP A 82 5.91 -8.14 -13.21
CA ASP A 82 7.25 -8.29 -13.78
C ASP A 82 7.99 -6.96 -13.79
N ILE A 83 7.33 -5.90 -14.24
CA ILE A 83 7.93 -4.55 -14.25
C ILE A 83 8.16 -4.08 -12.83
N LEU A 84 7.21 -4.31 -11.94
CA LEU A 84 7.31 -3.90 -10.54
C LEU A 84 8.51 -4.55 -9.85
N SER A 85 8.68 -5.86 -10.02
CA SER A 85 9.76 -6.61 -9.35
C SER A 85 11.15 -6.21 -9.85
N GLU A 86 11.26 -5.71 -11.09
CA GLU A 86 12.51 -5.19 -11.63
C GLU A 86 12.80 -3.77 -11.15
N SER A 87 11.76 -2.96 -10.92
CA SER A 87 11.88 -1.55 -10.63
C SER A 87 12.03 -1.23 -9.15
N THR A 88 11.47 -2.05 -8.28
CA THR A 88 11.43 -1.77 -6.84
C THR A 88 11.27 -3.04 -6.03
N GLN A 89 11.53 -2.91 -4.74
CA GLN A 89 11.32 -3.98 -3.78
C GLN A 89 10.50 -3.44 -2.61
N ALA A 90 9.38 -4.10 -2.34
CA ALA A 90 8.54 -3.76 -1.21
C ALA A 90 9.28 -4.08 0.10
N THR A 91 8.94 -3.33 1.14
CA THR A 91 9.47 -3.54 2.47
C THR A 91 8.42 -4.23 3.35
N SER A 92 8.84 -4.74 4.50
CA SER A 92 7.90 -5.30 5.48
C SER A 92 6.89 -4.25 5.95
N ARG A 93 7.28 -2.98 5.98
CA ARG A 93 6.36 -1.87 6.28
C ARG A 93 5.24 -1.79 5.26
N ASP A 94 5.56 -1.91 3.96
CA ASP A 94 4.55 -1.89 2.91
C ASP A 94 3.55 -3.04 3.09
N VAL A 95 4.04 -4.23 3.43
CA VAL A 95 3.20 -5.39 3.72
C VAL A 95 2.27 -5.08 4.88
N MET A 96 2.79 -4.53 5.97
CA MET A 96 2.01 -4.23 7.18
C MET A 96 0.91 -3.21 6.90
N GLU A 97 1.21 -2.18 6.10
CA GLU A 97 0.23 -1.17 5.74
C GLU A 97 -0.92 -1.77 4.92
N LEU A 98 -0.59 -2.60 3.93
CA LEU A 98 -1.62 -3.25 3.10
C LEU A 98 -2.43 -4.27 3.89
N VAL A 99 -1.80 -5.03 4.77
CA VAL A 99 -2.51 -5.95 5.68
C VAL A 99 -3.48 -5.16 6.56
N GLY A 100 -3.06 -4.01 7.08
CA GLY A 100 -3.92 -3.14 7.88
C GLY A 100 -5.15 -2.69 7.11
N VAL A 101 -4.99 -2.32 5.84
CA VAL A 101 -6.13 -1.91 4.99
C VAL A 101 -7.10 -3.08 4.79
N VAL A 102 -6.58 -4.26 4.48
CA VAL A 102 -7.42 -5.44 4.27
C VAL A 102 -8.20 -5.78 5.54
N ARG A 103 -7.54 -5.76 6.70
CA ARG A 103 -8.20 -6.03 7.99
C ARG A 103 -9.30 -5.03 8.28
N MET A 104 -9.07 -3.76 7.98
CA MET A 104 -10.08 -2.72 8.20
C MET A 104 -11.33 -2.96 7.37
N HIS A 105 -11.19 -3.34 6.09
CA HIS A 105 -12.31 -3.50 5.19
C HIS A 105 -13.01 -4.86 5.32
N THR A 106 -12.27 -5.92 5.65
CA THR A 106 -12.83 -7.27 5.73
C THR A 106 -13.16 -7.70 7.15
N GLY A 107 -12.54 -7.06 8.15
CA GLY A 107 -12.67 -7.46 9.55
C GLY A 107 -11.93 -8.75 9.87
N ALA A 108 -11.26 -9.38 8.89
CA ALA A 108 -10.58 -10.65 9.09
C ALA A 108 -9.18 -10.42 9.66
N PRO A 109 -8.78 -11.18 10.72
CA PRO A 109 -7.42 -11.11 11.23
C PRO A 109 -6.46 -11.88 10.32
N LEU A 110 -5.81 -11.15 9.40
CA LEU A 110 -4.79 -11.73 8.54
C LEU A 110 -3.43 -11.69 9.23
N ARG A 111 -2.77 -12.83 9.27
CA ARG A 111 -1.39 -12.93 9.76
C ARG A 111 -0.46 -12.97 8.56
N SER A 112 0.72 -12.39 8.70
CA SER A 112 1.68 -12.31 7.60
C SER A 112 2.00 -13.68 7.00
N TYR A 113 2.18 -14.71 7.84
CA TYR A 113 2.53 -16.04 7.34
C TYR A 113 1.39 -16.68 6.51
N ASP A 114 0.14 -16.32 6.78
CA ASP A 114 -0.99 -16.82 5.98
C ASP A 114 -0.92 -16.31 4.54
N LEU A 115 -0.45 -15.08 4.37
CA LEU A 115 -0.26 -14.49 3.06
C LEU A 115 0.86 -15.18 2.30
N TYR A 116 1.96 -15.46 2.96
CA TYR A 116 3.10 -16.14 2.35
C TYR A 116 2.75 -17.56 1.91
N LYS A 117 1.85 -18.23 2.61
CA LYS A 117 1.38 -19.56 2.23
C LYS A 117 0.62 -19.58 0.92
N LYS A 118 -0.05 -18.50 0.58
CA LYS A 118 -0.87 -18.41 -0.65
C LYS A 118 -0.04 -18.08 -1.87
N ILE A 119 1.20 -17.76 -1.68
CA ILE A 119 2.13 -17.39 -2.72
C ILE A 119 3.13 -18.51 -2.98
#